data_2b93106aa02ccbec3fb7d21a45b3730a
#
_entry.id   2b93106aa02ccbec3fb7d21a45b3730a
#
_cell.length_a   1.000
_cell.length_b   1.000
_cell.length_c   1.000
_cell.angle_alpha   90.00
_cell.angle_beta   90.00
_cell.angle_gamma   90.00
#
_symmetry.space_group_name_H-M   'P 1'
#
loop_
_entity.id
_entity.type
_entity.pdbx_description
1 polymer ?
#
loop_
_entity_poly.entity_id
_entity_poly.type
_entity_poly.pdbx_seq_one_letter_code
_entity_poly.pdbx_strand_id
1 'polypeptide(L)'
;DKGYLTNPVVGAINSGHYETKDMQLNSMGKFSKDDIDKAYHGRGRLTSSIVADVVAQAKDRQGVMFFAATIQHAEEILESLPPELSAIVTGNTHKDERALILLAFKARRIKYLVNVEVLTTGFDAPHVDVIAILRATESVALLQQIIGRGLRVAPNKYNCLVLDYAENIERHCPDGDIFNPEIEA
;
A
#
# COMPACT_ATOMS: atom_id res chain seq x y z
N ASP A 1 -19.98 3.84 1.66
CA ASP A 1 -21.22 4.05 0.99
C ASP A 1 -22.34 3.29 1.70
N LYS A 2 -23.41 3.99 2.04
CA LYS A 2 -24.58 3.42 2.71
C LYS A 2 -24.24 2.62 3.98
N GLY A 3 -23.12 2.93 4.63
CA GLY A 3 -22.74 2.30 5.88
C GLY A 3 -22.04 0.97 5.76
N TYR A 4 -21.81 0.48 4.55
CA TYR A 4 -21.14 -0.80 4.32
C TYR A 4 -19.65 -0.66 4.06
N LEU A 5 -19.22 0.49 3.58
CA LEU A 5 -17.81 0.75 3.29
C LEU A 5 -17.40 2.10 3.87
N THR A 6 -16.12 2.17 4.20
CA THR A 6 -15.50 3.43 4.60
C THR A 6 -15.13 4.23 3.35
N ASN A 7 -15.24 5.54 3.40
CA ASN A 7 -14.88 6.39 2.27
C ASN A 7 -13.36 6.51 2.14
N PRO A 8 -12.80 6.31 0.95
CA PRO A 8 -11.40 6.60 0.71
C PRO A 8 -11.19 8.11 0.51
N VAL A 9 -10.10 8.62 1.04
CA VAL A 9 -9.68 10.00 0.86
C VAL A 9 -8.26 9.97 0.33
N VAL A 10 -8.05 10.50 -0.90
CA VAL A 10 -6.72 10.59 -1.47
C VAL A 10 -6.00 11.76 -0.81
N GLY A 11 -4.94 11.46 -0.07
CA GLY A 11 -4.17 12.48 0.62
C GLY A 11 -3.08 13.07 -0.25
N ALA A 12 -2.68 14.29 0.09
CA ALA A 12 -1.53 14.93 -0.56
C ALA A 12 -0.25 14.29 -0.03
N ILE A 13 0.69 14.01 -0.91
CA ILE A 13 2.00 13.51 -0.51
C ILE A 13 2.95 14.71 -0.36
N ASN A 14 3.72 14.72 0.73
CA ASN A 14 4.62 15.81 1.07
C ASN A 14 6.09 15.49 0.84
N SER A 15 6.36 14.24 0.47
CA SER A 15 7.68 13.78 0.05
C SER A 15 7.74 13.70 -1.46
N GLY A 16 8.85 13.25 -2.01
CA GLY A 16 8.90 12.86 -3.41
C GLY A 16 8.08 11.60 -3.66
N HIS A 17 8.14 11.12 -4.89
CA HIS A 17 7.48 9.88 -5.29
C HIS A 17 8.40 9.13 -6.24
N TYR A 18 8.12 7.83 -6.44
CA TYR A 18 8.86 7.03 -7.41
C TYR A 18 8.41 7.40 -8.83
N GLU A 19 9.36 7.43 -9.73
CA GLU A 19 9.08 7.74 -11.13
C GLU A 19 8.77 6.44 -11.86
N THR A 20 7.48 6.16 -12.03
CA THR A 20 7.00 4.93 -12.64
C THR A 20 6.29 5.17 -13.96
N LYS A 21 6.19 6.42 -14.36
CA LYS A 21 5.43 6.84 -15.55
C LYS A 21 5.87 6.13 -16.83
N ASP A 22 7.17 5.89 -16.97
CA ASP A 22 7.72 5.28 -18.18
C ASP A 22 7.78 3.76 -18.12
N MET A 23 7.32 3.16 -17.03
CA MET A 23 7.28 1.71 -16.91
C MET A 23 6.22 1.14 -17.84
N GLN A 24 6.57 0.08 -18.57
CA GLN A 24 5.67 -0.52 -19.55
C GLN A 24 5.41 -1.99 -19.21
N LEU A 25 4.18 -2.41 -19.51
CA LEU A 25 3.78 -3.79 -19.31
C LEU A 25 4.32 -4.65 -20.45
N ASN A 26 4.78 -5.85 -20.11
CA ASN A 26 5.15 -6.85 -21.11
C ASN A 26 3.91 -7.56 -21.65
N SER A 27 4.10 -8.55 -22.53
CA SER A 27 3.00 -9.30 -23.12
C SER A 27 2.15 -10.05 -22.12
N MET A 28 2.67 -10.28 -20.91
CA MET A 28 1.96 -10.98 -19.84
C MET A 28 1.26 -10.01 -18.88
N GLY A 29 1.25 -8.72 -19.18
CA GLY A 29 0.63 -7.72 -18.33
C GLY A 29 1.41 -7.39 -17.07
N LYS A 30 2.73 -7.62 -17.07
CA LYS A 30 3.60 -7.36 -15.92
C LYS A 30 4.67 -6.34 -16.28
N PHE A 31 5.15 -5.60 -15.28
CA PHE A 31 6.31 -4.74 -15.46
C PHE A 31 7.56 -5.59 -15.53
N SER A 32 8.53 -5.18 -16.36
CA SER A 32 9.81 -5.88 -16.44
C SER A 32 10.62 -5.65 -15.17
N LYS A 33 11.49 -6.60 -14.86
CA LYS A 33 12.40 -6.47 -13.72
C LYS A 33 13.29 -5.24 -13.87
N ASP A 34 13.75 -4.95 -15.09
CA ASP A 34 14.61 -3.80 -15.35
C ASP A 34 13.89 -2.48 -15.05
N ASP A 35 12.64 -2.36 -15.44
CA ASP A 35 11.86 -1.16 -15.15
C ASP A 35 11.64 -0.99 -13.64
N ILE A 36 11.33 -2.09 -12.95
CA ILE A 36 11.16 -2.07 -11.51
C ILE A 36 12.47 -1.65 -10.83
N ASP A 37 13.59 -2.24 -11.25
CA ASP A 37 14.90 -1.90 -10.68
C ASP A 37 15.23 -0.44 -10.89
N LYS A 38 14.95 0.12 -12.08
CA LYS A 38 15.21 1.53 -12.34
C LYS A 38 14.42 2.46 -11.44
N ALA A 39 13.18 2.10 -11.15
CA ALA A 39 12.29 2.94 -10.35
C ALA A 39 12.64 2.88 -8.86
N TYR A 40 13.09 1.73 -8.37
CA TYR A 40 13.20 1.48 -6.94
C TYR A 40 14.61 1.22 -6.42
N HIS A 41 15.50 0.65 -7.24
CA HIS A 41 16.85 0.32 -6.78
C HIS A 41 17.67 1.60 -6.55
N GLY A 42 18.38 1.65 -5.44
CA GLY A 42 19.20 2.80 -5.11
C GLY A 42 18.43 4.03 -4.68
N ARG A 43 17.17 3.89 -4.33
CA ARG A 43 16.30 5.00 -3.89
C ARG A 43 16.08 5.02 -2.40
N GLY A 44 17.05 4.58 -1.62
CA GLY A 44 16.89 4.48 -0.16
C GLY A 44 16.53 5.78 0.52
N ARG A 45 17.08 6.91 0.08
CA ARG A 45 16.73 8.21 0.64
C ARG A 45 15.29 8.60 0.35
N LEU A 46 14.85 8.35 -0.88
CA LEU A 46 13.47 8.62 -1.26
C LEU A 46 12.53 7.74 -0.44
N THR A 47 12.83 6.44 -0.33
CA THR A 47 12.02 5.53 0.46
C THR A 47 11.94 5.98 1.91
N SER A 48 13.05 6.39 2.50
CA SER A 48 13.07 6.89 3.87
C SER A 48 12.21 8.15 4.04
N SER A 49 12.28 9.06 3.08
CA SER A 49 11.45 10.27 3.09
C SER A 49 9.97 9.95 2.97
N ILE A 50 9.64 9.00 2.10
CA ILE A 50 8.25 8.58 1.90
C ILE A 50 7.71 7.94 3.19
N VAL A 51 8.48 7.06 3.80
CA VAL A 51 8.05 6.41 5.05
C VAL A 51 7.84 7.44 6.15
N ALA A 52 8.72 8.43 6.26
CA ALA A 52 8.56 9.51 7.24
C ALA A 52 7.27 10.30 7.00
N ASP A 53 6.94 10.55 5.74
CA ASP A 53 5.70 11.23 5.39
C ASP A 53 4.47 10.42 5.80
N VAL A 54 4.49 9.11 5.50
CA VAL A 54 3.38 8.23 5.88
C VAL A 54 3.20 8.19 7.39
N VAL A 55 4.30 8.04 8.14
CA VAL A 55 4.25 7.97 9.60
C VAL A 55 3.69 9.27 10.17
N ALA A 56 4.10 10.41 9.63
CA ALA A 56 3.58 11.70 10.07
C ALA A 56 2.08 11.82 9.81
N GLN A 57 1.62 11.42 8.63
CA GLN A 57 0.20 11.51 8.28
C GLN A 57 -0.65 10.46 9.01
N ALA A 58 -0.03 9.39 9.47
CA ALA A 58 -0.71 8.31 10.17
C ALA A 58 -0.71 8.47 11.70
N LYS A 59 -0.28 9.61 12.19
CA LYS A 59 -0.12 9.84 13.63
C LYS A 59 -1.37 9.47 14.42
N ASP A 60 -2.54 9.85 13.94
CA ASP A 60 -3.82 9.62 14.63
C ASP A 60 -4.63 8.50 13.98
N ARG A 61 -3.96 7.62 13.23
CA ARG A 61 -4.60 6.50 12.54
C ARG A 61 -4.38 5.18 13.29
N GLN A 62 -5.21 4.19 12.98
CA GLN A 62 -5.21 2.92 13.69
C GLN A 62 -4.31 1.87 13.08
N GLY A 63 -4.29 1.75 11.76
CA GLY A 63 -3.51 0.73 11.08
C GLY A 63 -3.11 1.16 9.70
N VAL A 64 -1.85 0.90 9.36
CA VAL A 64 -1.23 1.35 8.11
C VAL A 64 -0.73 0.13 7.34
N MET A 65 -1.12 0.02 6.07
CA MET A 65 -0.56 -0.99 5.17
C MET A 65 0.29 -0.30 4.11
N PHE A 66 1.52 -0.77 3.97
CA PHE A 66 2.41 -0.37 2.88
C PHE A 66 2.41 -1.46 1.82
N PHE A 67 2.39 -1.08 0.56
CA PHE A 67 2.49 -2.00 -0.56
C PHE A 67 3.77 -1.74 -1.33
N ALA A 68 4.70 -2.69 -1.24
CA ALA A 68 6.06 -2.56 -1.78
C ALA A 68 6.19 -3.26 -3.13
N ALA A 69 7.18 -2.84 -3.91
CA ALA A 69 7.41 -3.37 -5.26
C ALA A 69 8.14 -4.71 -5.26
N THR A 70 9.09 -4.87 -4.33
CA THR A 70 9.92 -6.07 -4.22
C THR A 70 10.19 -6.36 -2.75
N ILE A 71 10.74 -7.55 -2.48
CA ILE A 71 11.14 -7.90 -1.10
C ILE A 71 12.23 -6.95 -0.61
N GLN A 72 13.21 -6.63 -1.46
CA GLN A 72 14.25 -5.68 -1.08
C GLN A 72 13.67 -4.31 -0.75
N HIS A 73 12.75 -3.82 -1.57
CA HIS A 73 12.06 -2.56 -1.33
C HIS A 73 11.30 -2.59 0.00
N ALA A 74 10.60 -3.69 0.27
CA ALA A 74 9.87 -3.87 1.52
C ALA A 74 10.81 -3.84 2.73
N GLU A 75 11.99 -4.44 2.61
CA GLU A 75 12.99 -4.40 3.68
C GLU A 75 13.49 -2.98 3.93
N GLU A 76 13.69 -2.20 2.89
CA GLU A 76 14.06 -0.79 3.03
C GLU A 76 12.97 0.01 3.73
N ILE A 77 11.72 -0.26 3.40
CA ILE A 77 10.60 0.38 4.08
C ILE A 77 10.61 0.01 5.57
N LEU A 78 10.78 -1.27 5.86
CA LEU A 78 10.78 -1.76 7.23
C LEU A 78 11.90 -1.14 8.06
N GLU A 79 13.08 -0.96 7.47
CA GLU A 79 14.22 -0.33 8.15
C GLU A 79 13.93 1.11 8.56
N SER A 80 13.02 1.78 7.88
CA SER A 80 12.65 3.17 8.14
C SER A 80 11.49 3.31 9.12
N LEU A 81 10.94 2.19 9.58
CA LEU A 81 9.80 2.17 10.50
C LEU A 81 10.24 1.78 11.91
N PRO A 82 9.46 2.14 12.95
CA PRO A 82 9.72 1.67 14.30
C PRO A 82 9.68 0.13 14.35
N PRO A 83 10.78 -0.54 14.70
CA PRO A 83 10.80 -2.01 14.61
C PRO A 83 9.81 -2.70 15.52
N GLU A 84 9.53 -2.13 16.68
CA GLU A 84 8.59 -2.72 17.63
C GLU A 84 7.13 -2.60 17.20
N LEU A 85 6.83 -1.77 16.21
CA LEU A 85 5.47 -1.52 15.72
C LEU A 85 5.27 -2.00 14.29
N SER A 86 6.24 -2.70 13.71
CA SER A 86 6.26 -2.97 12.28
C SER A 86 6.53 -4.43 11.97
N ALA A 87 5.99 -4.89 10.86
CA ALA A 87 6.25 -6.24 10.37
C ALA A 87 6.16 -6.27 8.86
N ILE A 88 6.74 -7.30 8.25
CA ILE A 88 6.73 -7.52 6.82
C ILE A 88 6.11 -8.88 6.52
N VAL A 89 5.25 -8.92 5.50
CA VAL A 89 4.66 -10.16 4.99
C VAL A 89 4.92 -10.22 3.49
N THR A 90 5.53 -11.32 3.06
CA THR A 90 5.81 -11.56 1.63
C THR A 90 5.28 -12.93 1.23
N GLY A 91 5.38 -13.27 -0.04
CA GLY A 91 5.03 -14.60 -0.51
C GLY A 91 5.88 -15.71 0.12
N ASN A 92 7.05 -15.36 0.67
CA ASN A 92 7.95 -16.31 1.32
C ASN A 92 7.73 -16.43 2.83
N THR A 93 6.83 -15.62 3.40
CA THR A 93 6.53 -15.70 4.83
C THR A 93 5.79 -17.00 5.12
N HIS A 94 6.28 -17.76 6.10
CA HIS A 94 5.65 -19.01 6.49
C HIS A 94 4.22 -18.75 6.97
N LYS A 95 3.34 -19.70 6.68
CA LYS A 95 1.92 -19.60 7.01
C LYS A 95 1.67 -19.29 8.49
N ASP A 96 2.40 -19.96 9.38
CA ASP A 96 2.23 -19.78 10.82
C ASP A 96 2.72 -18.42 11.28
N GLU A 97 3.83 -17.97 10.74
CA GLU A 97 4.37 -16.63 11.02
C GLU A 97 3.41 -15.55 10.53
N ARG A 98 2.88 -15.72 9.32
CA ARG A 98 1.92 -14.78 8.76
C ARG A 98 0.68 -14.66 9.65
N ALA A 99 0.19 -15.77 10.16
CA ALA A 99 -0.97 -15.76 11.05
C ALA A 99 -0.69 -15.00 12.34
N LEU A 100 0.51 -15.15 12.91
CA LEU A 100 0.89 -14.44 14.13
C LEU A 100 1.05 -12.93 13.88
N ILE A 101 1.65 -12.57 12.76
CA ILE A 101 1.79 -11.15 12.38
C ILE A 101 0.41 -10.52 12.22
N LEU A 102 -0.49 -11.21 11.54
CA LEU A 102 -1.82 -10.70 11.29
C LEU A 102 -2.60 -10.52 12.60
N LEU A 103 -2.46 -11.47 13.51
CA LEU A 103 -3.08 -11.39 14.82
C LEU A 103 -2.57 -10.16 15.60
N ALA A 104 -1.26 -9.94 15.59
CA ALA A 104 -0.65 -8.79 16.25
C ALA A 104 -1.10 -7.47 15.61
N PHE A 105 -1.24 -7.44 14.29
CA PHE A 105 -1.70 -6.27 13.57
C PHE A 105 -3.15 -5.95 13.93
N LYS A 106 -4.01 -6.93 13.94
CA LYS A 106 -5.43 -6.75 14.33
C LYS A 106 -5.56 -6.33 15.80
N ALA A 107 -4.66 -6.80 16.64
CA ALA A 107 -4.65 -6.45 18.07
C ALA A 107 -4.00 -5.08 18.34
N ARG A 108 -3.58 -4.37 17.30
CA ARG A 108 -2.92 -3.06 17.39
C ARG A 108 -1.54 -3.10 18.06
N ARG A 109 -0.94 -4.27 18.21
CA ARG A 109 0.44 -4.38 18.70
C ARG A 109 1.44 -4.02 17.62
N ILE A 110 1.06 -4.25 16.37
CA ILE A 110 1.79 -3.77 15.18
C ILE A 110 0.89 -2.75 14.51
N LYS A 111 1.43 -1.58 14.22
CA LYS A 111 0.70 -0.50 13.54
C LYS A 111 0.97 -0.49 12.04
N TYR A 112 2.20 -0.83 11.63
CA TYR A 112 2.65 -0.72 10.24
C TYR A 112 2.91 -2.11 9.67
N LEU A 113 2.18 -2.47 8.64
CA LEU A 113 2.33 -3.76 7.97
C LEU A 113 2.80 -3.54 6.54
N VAL A 114 3.97 -4.09 6.21
CA VAL A 114 4.55 -3.97 4.88
C VAL A 114 4.27 -5.25 4.11
N ASN A 115 3.71 -5.11 2.91
CA ASN A 115 3.29 -6.24 2.08
C ASN A 115 4.02 -6.26 0.74
N VAL A 116 4.36 -7.46 0.29
CA VAL A 116 4.83 -7.69 -1.08
C VAL A 116 3.96 -8.79 -1.68
N GLU A 117 3.17 -8.43 -2.68
CA GLU A 117 2.32 -9.36 -3.44
C GLU A 117 1.30 -10.15 -2.61
N VAL A 118 0.94 -9.64 -1.43
CA VAL A 118 0.04 -10.37 -0.55
C VAL A 118 -1.34 -9.75 -0.59
N LEU A 119 -2.11 -10.12 -1.60
CA LEU A 119 -3.53 -9.78 -1.70
C LEU A 119 -4.35 -11.06 -1.65
N THR A 120 -3.98 -11.95 -0.72
CA THR A 120 -4.60 -13.25 -0.62
C THR A 120 -5.92 -13.19 0.12
N THR A 121 -6.78 -14.16 -0.19
CA THR A 121 -8.02 -14.36 0.55
C THR A 121 -7.72 -14.68 2.01
N GLY A 122 -8.62 -14.30 2.88
CA GLY A 122 -8.44 -14.52 4.32
C GLY A 122 -7.69 -13.43 5.04
N PHE A 123 -7.12 -12.47 4.31
CA PHE A 123 -6.46 -11.34 4.93
C PHE A 123 -7.51 -10.25 5.19
N ASP A 124 -7.95 -10.14 6.42
CA ASP A 124 -8.98 -9.18 6.80
C ASP A 124 -8.55 -8.40 8.03
N ALA A 125 -8.34 -7.11 7.85
CA ALA A 125 -7.96 -6.19 8.92
C ALA A 125 -8.82 -4.93 8.81
N PRO A 126 -10.06 -4.97 9.32
CA PRO A 126 -11.01 -3.87 9.12
C PRO A 126 -10.56 -2.53 9.70
N HIS A 127 -9.67 -2.54 10.67
CA HIS A 127 -9.20 -1.30 11.30
C HIS A 127 -8.24 -0.49 10.42
N VAL A 128 -7.76 -1.05 9.31
CA VAL A 128 -6.82 -0.34 8.42
C VAL A 128 -7.47 0.92 7.90
N ASP A 129 -6.83 2.05 8.17
CA ASP A 129 -7.33 3.36 7.76
C ASP A 129 -6.27 4.22 7.06
N VAL A 130 -5.12 3.64 6.73
CA VAL A 130 -4.12 4.24 5.84
C VAL A 130 -3.59 3.16 4.88
N ILE A 131 -3.68 3.45 3.59
CA ILE A 131 -3.11 2.62 2.53
C ILE A 131 -2.01 3.42 1.85
N ALA A 132 -0.77 3.01 2.03
CA ALA A 132 0.39 3.65 1.41
C ALA A 132 0.88 2.79 0.25
N ILE A 133 0.73 3.30 -0.97
CA ILE A 133 1.02 2.55 -2.18
C ILE A 133 2.37 3.03 -2.72
N LEU A 134 3.40 2.23 -2.48
CA LEU A 134 4.75 2.54 -2.92
C LEU A 134 5.14 1.76 -4.17
N ARG A 135 4.33 0.79 -4.57
CA ARG A 135 4.56 0.02 -5.79
C ARG A 135 3.73 0.58 -6.96
N ALA A 136 4.24 0.42 -8.18
CA ALA A 136 3.43 0.63 -9.37
C ALA A 136 2.47 -0.56 -9.54
N THR A 137 1.24 -0.28 -9.93
CA THR A 137 0.25 -1.33 -10.18
C THR A 137 0.07 -1.55 -11.67
N GLU A 138 -0.07 -2.82 -12.07
CA GLU A 138 -0.20 -3.20 -13.48
C GLU A 138 -1.56 -2.84 -14.05
N SER A 139 -2.58 -2.73 -13.20
CA SER A 139 -3.95 -2.51 -13.68
C SER A 139 -4.74 -1.69 -12.67
N VAL A 140 -5.83 -1.10 -13.15
CA VAL A 140 -6.77 -0.41 -12.26
C VAL A 140 -7.42 -1.39 -11.29
N ALA A 141 -7.65 -2.63 -11.72
CA ALA A 141 -8.23 -3.65 -10.85
C ALA A 141 -7.33 -3.94 -9.66
N LEU A 142 -6.01 -4.04 -9.88
CA LEU A 142 -5.08 -4.26 -8.79
C LEU A 142 -5.05 -3.04 -7.85
N LEU A 143 -5.06 -1.83 -8.41
CA LEU A 143 -5.12 -0.62 -7.59
C LEU A 143 -6.36 -0.62 -6.70
N GLN A 144 -7.50 -0.97 -7.26
CA GLN A 144 -8.75 -1.03 -6.50
C GLN A 144 -8.73 -2.10 -5.43
N GLN A 145 -8.12 -3.26 -5.70
CA GLN A 145 -7.95 -4.30 -4.69
C GLN A 145 -7.09 -3.83 -3.52
N ILE A 146 -6.03 -3.10 -3.81
CA ILE A 146 -5.15 -2.55 -2.78
C ILE A 146 -5.93 -1.54 -1.92
N ILE A 147 -6.58 -0.59 -2.56
CA ILE A 147 -7.36 0.43 -1.84
C ILE A 147 -8.49 -0.22 -1.05
N GLY A 148 -9.10 -1.25 -1.61
CA GLY A 148 -10.18 -1.97 -0.97
C GLY A 148 -9.83 -2.56 0.40
N ARG A 149 -8.54 -2.79 0.67
CA ARG A 149 -8.11 -3.27 1.99
C ARG A 149 -8.40 -2.27 3.10
N GLY A 150 -8.52 -0.98 2.77
CA GLY A 150 -8.81 0.06 3.73
C GLY A 150 -10.27 0.48 3.81
N LEU A 151 -11.17 -0.17 3.07
CA LEU A 151 -12.56 0.28 2.97
C LEU A 151 -13.53 -0.45 3.90
N ARG A 152 -13.05 -1.41 4.72
CA ARG A 152 -13.90 -2.09 5.68
C ARG A 152 -14.33 -1.14 6.79
N VAL A 153 -15.57 -1.28 7.22
CA VAL A 153 -16.09 -0.48 8.34
C VAL A 153 -15.56 -1.06 9.65
N ALA A 154 -15.15 -0.18 10.56
CA ALA A 154 -14.65 -0.58 11.87
C ALA A 154 -14.92 0.53 12.89
N PRO A 155 -14.93 0.20 14.19
CA PRO A 155 -15.11 1.22 15.23
C PRO A 155 -14.03 2.29 15.17
N ASN A 156 -14.41 3.54 15.36
CA ASN A 156 -13.53 4.70 15.37
C ASN A 156 -12.80 4.95 14.06
N LYS A 157 -13.36 4.43 12.98
CA LYS A 157 -12.79 4.60 11.64
C LYS A 157 -13.77 5.43 10.82
N TYR A 158 -13.33 6.61 10.37
CA TYR A 158 -14.18 7.58 9.68
C TYR A 158 -13.92 7.64 8.19
N ASN A 159 -12.69 7.37 7.80
CA ASN A 159 -12.30 7.30 6.39
C ASN A 159 -11.03 6.47 6.28
N CYS A 160 -10.59 6.22 5.04
CA CYS A 160 -9.30 5.58 4.78
C CYS A 160 -8.46 6.56 3.97
N LEU A 161 -7.29 6.91 4.49
CA LEU A 161 -6.35 7.78 3.82
C LEU A 161 -5.55 6.96 2.81
N VAL A 162 -5.62 7.37 1.54
CA VAL A 162 -4.87 6.71 0.46
C VAL A 162 -3.72 7.62 0.05
N LEU A 163 -2.50 7.12 0.17
CA LEU A 163 -1.28 7.87 -0.18
C LEU A 163 -0.57 7.11 -1.30
N ASP A 164 -0.58 7.70 -2.48
CA ASP A 164 -0.02 7.08 -3.69
C ASP A 164 1.32 7.72 -4.02
N TYR A 165 2.40 6.96 -3.83
CA TYR A 165 3.76 7.43 -4.08
C TYR A 165 4.34 6.87 -5.38
N ALA A 166 3.51 6.26 -6.23
CA ALA A 166 4.00 5.60 -7.43
C ALA A 166 3.20 5.95 -8.69
N GLU A 167 2.51 7.09 -8.65
CA GLU A 167 1.78 7.64 -9.80
C GLU A 167 0.70 6.71 -10.36
N ASN A 168 0.12 5.87 -9.48
CA ASN A 168 -0.92 4.92 -9.91
C ASN A 168 -2.22 5.61 -10.27
N ILE A 169 -2.61 6.61 -9.48
CA ILE A 169 -3.87 7.31 -9.70
C ILE A 169 -3.81 8.06 -11.03
N GLU A 170 -2.71 8.76 -11.31
CA GLU A 170 -2.53 9.46 -12.58
C GLU A 170 -2.54 8.50 -13.76
N ARG A 171 -1.97 7.29 -13.58
CA ARG A 171 -1.88 6.32 -14.66
C ARG A 171 -3.21 5.66 -14.97
N HIS A 172 -3.94 5.25 -13.93
CA HIS A 172 -5.16 4.44 -14.09
C HIS A 172 -6.44 5.24 -14.01
N CYS A 173 -6.41 6.40 -13.38
CA CYS A 173 -7.59 7.22 -13.12
C CYS A 173 -7.29 8.68 -13.44
N PRO A 174 -7.15 9.01 -14.74
CA PRO A 174 -6.70 10.36 -15.14
C PRO A 174 -7.59 11.49 -14.62
N ASP A 175 -8.86 11.23 -14.36
CA ASP A 175 -9.78 12.22 -13.80
C ASP A 175 -9.82 12.18 -12.27
N GLY A 176 -8.99 11.34 -11.66
CA GLY A 176 -8.84 11.27 -10.20
C GLY A 176 -9.86 10.44 -9.48
N ASP A 177 -10.81 9.87 -10.18
CA ASP A 177 -11.86 9.06 -9.57
C ASP A 177 -11.46 7.58 -9.58
N ILE A 178 -10.93 7.10 -8.46
CA ILE A 178 -10.45 5.73 -8.34
C ILE A 178 -11.57 4.68 -8.31
N PHE A 179 -12.81 5.10 -8.17
CA PHE A 179 -13.97 4.20 -8.11
C PHE A 179 -15.00 4.49 -9.18
N ASN A 180 -14.60 5.17 -10.25
CA ASN A 180 -15.49 5.40 -11.39
C ASN A 180 -15.81 4.07 -12.09
N PRO A 181 -17.07 3.65 -12.13
CA PRO A 181 -17.44 2.37 -12.73
C PRO A 181 -17.03 2.23 -14.21
N GLU A 182 -16.90 3.33 -14.90
CA GLU A 182 -16.49 3.32 -16.31
C GLU A 182 -15.07 2.83 -16.50
N ILE A 183 -14.23 2.99 -15.48
CA ILE A 183 -12.85 2.52 -15.53
C ILE A 183 -12.81 0.99 -15.47
N GLU A 184 -13.77 0.39 -14.82
CA GLU A 184 -13.82 -1.06 -14.63
C GLU A 184 -14.31 -1.79 -15.89
N ALA A 185 -15.02 -1.10 -16.71
CA ALA A 185 -15.55 -1.69 -17.94
C ALA A 185 -14.45 -1.85 -18.98
#